data_99c1056b5a3702ebd32b6b047c5a8770
#
_entry.id   99c1056b5a3702ebd32b6b047c5a8770
#
_cell.length_a   1.000
_cell.length_b   1.000
_cell.length_c   1.000
_cell.angle_alpha   90.00
_cell.angle_beta   90.00
_cell.angle_gamma   90.00
#
_symmetry.space_group_name_H-M   'P 1'
#
loop_
_entity.id
_entity.type
_entity.pdbx_description
1 polymer ?
#
loop_
_entity_poly.entity_id
_entity_poly.type
_entity_poly.pdbx_seq_one_letter_code
_entity_poly.pdbx_strand_id
1 'polypeptide(L)'
;MLFDMDGTLVDTEVLLLDALSEVLAASGVPARALRPEELRGRDVAANLARLSGLMRPPMPERDLYARVSARMLHRLRPGITPLPGALALLGELRRARVPCALVSSSYRAMVDAVLPSLEPAGFAVTVAGDEVRHPKPHPEAYLTAAARLGLAPGRCAVVEDSSTGLRSGRAAGCVTVAVTPTAEPVALAVRGLTGLTVARLARLVGSEAAPRTGHRAAG
;
A
#
# COMPACT_ATOMS: atom_id res chain seq x y z
N MET A 1 3.62 -11.48 -7.09
CA MET A 1 3.98 -10.11 -6.62
C MET A 1 2.82 -9.55 -5.83
N LEU A 2 3.07 -8.85 -4.74
CA LEU A 2 2.07 -8.22 -3.89
C LEU A 2 2.35 -6.71 -3.90
N PHE A 3 1.45 -5.91 -4.44
CA PHE A 3 1.63 -4.47 -4.55
C PHE A 3 0.74 -3.74 -3.56
N ASP A 4 1.29 -2.81 -2.83
CA ASP A 4 0.50 -1.75 -2.24
C ASP A 4 -0.08 -0.84 -3.34
N MET A 5 -1.07 -0.04 -3.00
CA MET A 5 -1.82 0.83 -3.93
C MET A 5 -1.40 2.30 -3.81
N ASP A 6 -1.65 2.87 -2.66
CA ASP A 6 -1.58 4.31 -2.40
C ASP A 6 -0.13 4.76 -2.18
N GLY A 7 0.42 5.65 -3.04
CA GLY A 7 1.83 6.03 -3.00
C GLY A 7 2.78 5.03 -3.67
N THR A 8 2.28 3.85 -4.05
CA THR A 8 3.05 2.79 -4.73
C THR A 8 2.69 2.69 -6.21
N LEU A 9 1.42 2.49 -6.55
CA LEU A 9 0.94 2.36 -7.93
C LEU A 9 0.22 3.61 -8.42
N VAL A 10 -0.44 4.33 -7.53
CA VAL A 10 -1.18 5.57 -7.80
C VAL A 10 -0.86 6.62 -6.74
N ASP A 11 -0.95 7.90 -7.11
CA ASP A 11 -0.83 9.02 -6.17
C ASP A 11 -2.21 9.46 -5.71
N THR A 12 -2.63 8.97 -4.56
CA THR A 12 -3.88 9.36 -3.90
C THR A 12 -3.67 10.46 -2.84
N GLU A 13 -2.43 10.88 -2.59
CA GLU A 13 -2.10 11.82 -1.50
C GLU A 13 -2.80 13.16 -1.70
N VAL A 14 -2.75 13.72 -2.90
CA VAL A 14 -3.41 15.01 -3.20
C VAL A 14 -4.91 14.91 -2.98
N LEU A 15 -5.54 13.81 -3.43
CA LEU A 15 -6.98 13.58 -3.23
C LEU A 15 -7.34 13.46 -1.75
N LEU A 16 -6.49 12.80 -0.97
CA LEU A 16 -6.66 12.64 0.48
C LEU A 16 -6.57 14.00 1.18
N LEU A 17 -5.55 14.80 0.88
CA LEU A 17 -5.34 16.10 1.49
C LEU A 17 -6.48 17.07 1.19
N ASP A 18 -6.94 17.10 -0.05
CA ASP A 18 -8.09 17.91 -0.46
C ASP A 18 -9.37 17.46 0.27
N ALA A 19 -9.64 16.15 0.29
CA ALA A 19 -10.83 15.61 0.94
C ALA A 19 -10.81 15.87 2.45
N LEU A 20 -9.66 15.71 3.11
CA LEU A 20 -9.47 16.05 4.52
C LEU A 20 -9.69 17.53 4.77
N SER A 21 -9.12 18.40 3.93
CA SER A 21 -9.28 19.86 4.05
C SER A 21 -10.76 20.28 4.00
N GLU A 22 -11.53 19.71 3.07
CA GLU A 22 -12.97 19.98 2.94
C GLU A 22 -13.76 19.50 4.16
N VAL A 23 -13.49 18.27 4.62
CA VAL A 23 -14.21 17.68 5.77
C VAL A 23 -13.91 18.46 7.05
N LEU A 24 -12.64 18.83 7.27
CA LEU A 24 -12.22 19.64 8.41
C LEU A 24 -12.85 21.04 8.38
N ALA A 25 -12.81 21.70 7.23
CA ALA A 25 -13.42 23.02 7.06
C ALA A 25 -14.94 23.00 7.33
N ALA A 26 -15.64 21.99 6.82
CA ALA A 26 -17.07 21.79 7.11
C ALA A 26 -17.37 21.51 8.59
N SER A 27 -16.37 21.11 9.35
CA SER A 27 -16.46 20.87 10.81
C SER A 27 -15.90 22.03 11.65
N GLY A 28 -15.66 23.20 11.02
CA GLY A 28 -15.14 24.40 11.69
C GLY A 28 -13.65 24.34 12.08
N VAL A 29 -12.91 23.34 11.60
CA VAL A 29 -11.46 23.23 11.83
C VAL A 29 -10.73 24.04 10.75
N PRO A 30 -9.87 25.00 11.13
CA PRO A 30 -9.19 25.85 10.17
C PRO A 30 -8.17 25.04 9.33
N ALA A 31 -8.01 25.39 8.05
CA ALA A 31 -7.11 24.69 7.10
C ALA A 31 -5.66 24.60 7.60
N ARG A 32 -5.18 25.59 8.40
CA ARG A 32 -3.85 25.57 9.00
C ARG A 32 -3.62 24.43 10.01
N ALA A 33 -4.68 23.78 10.47
CA ALA A 33 -4.59 22.62 11.36
C ALA A 33 -4.19 21.35 10.61
N LEU A 34 -4.35 21.32 9.28
CA LEU A 34 -3.90 20.25 8.41
C LEU A 34 -2.47 20.55 7.95
N ARG A 35 -1.52 19.76 8.42
CA ARG A 35 -0.12 19.83 8.03
C ARG A 35 0.24 18.57 7.27
N PRO A 36 0.37 18.63 5.92
CA PRO A 36 0.65 17.45 5.09
C PRO A 36 1.89 16.67 5.54
N GLU A 37 2.93 17.37 5.95
CA GLU A 37 4.19 16.78 6.47
C GLU A 37 3.99 15.96 7.75
N GLU A 38 2.95 16.25 8.54
CA GLU A 38 2.63 15.51 9.76
C GLU A 38 1.77 14.27 9.49
N LEU A 39 1.17 14.15 8.30
CA LEU A 39 0.33 13.03 7.89
C LEU A 39 1.13 11.97 7.13
N ARG A 40 2.20 12.37 6.45
CA ARG A 40 3.02 11.49 5.62
C ARG A 40 3.71 10.41 6.45
N GLY A 41 3.68 9.18 5.93
CA GLY A 41 4.38 8.04 6.53
C GLY A 41 3.83 7.57 7.88
N ARG A 42 2.71 8.14 8.35
CA ARG A 42 2.03 7.71 9.56
C ARG A 42 0.89 6.74 9.22
N ASP A 43 0.54 5.94 10.21
CA ASP A 43 -0.64 5.10 10.17
C ASP A 43 -1.91 5.93 9.98
N VAL A 44 -2.79 5.49 9.08
CA VAL A 44 -4.06 6.14 8.76
C VAL A 44 -4.93 6.30 10.02
N ALA A 45 -5.00 5.28 10.88
CA ALA A 45 -5.78 5.33 12.11
C ALA A 45 -5.26 6.42 13.07
N ALA A 46 -3.93 6.51 13.24
CA ALA A 46 -3.32 7.56 14.08
C ALA A 46 -3.59 8.97 13.54
N ASN A 47 -3.58 9.14 12.21
CA ASN A 47 -3.94 10.40 11.58
C ASN A 47 -5.43 10.75 11.79
N LEU A 48 -6.32 9.78 11.63
CA LEU A 48 -7.76 9.99 11.85
C LEU A 48 -8.07 10.32 13.30
N ALA A 49 -7.48 9.61 14.27
CA ALA A 49 -7.65 9.89 15.70
C ALA A 49 -7.24 11.33 16.04
N ARG A 50 -6.08 11.77 15.56
CA ARG A 50 -5.59 13.15 15.74
C ARG A 50 -6.54 14.18 15.14
N LEU A 51 -6.97 13.98 13.90
CA LEU A 51 -7.85 14.92 13.19
C LEU A 51 -9.25 14.96 13.81
N SER A 52 -9.79 13.82 14.23
CA SER A 52 -11.02 13.73 14.99
C SER A 52 -10.97 14.58 16.27
N GLY A 53 -9.87 14.51 17.01
CA GLY A 53 -9.63 15.27 18.22
C GLY A 53 -9.62 16.80 18.03
N LEU A 54 -9.40 17.29 16.80
CA LEU A 54 -9.46 18.72 16.48
C LEU A 54 -10.88 19.25 16.28
N MET A 55 -11.84 18.38 16.01
CA MET A 55 -13.24 18.75 15.76
C MET A 55 -13.99 19.04 17.06
N ARG A 56 -15.05 19.87 16.97
CA ARG A 56 -15.92 20.19 18.12
C ARG A 56 -17.40 20.11 17.71
N PRO A 57 -18.19 19.09 18.15
CA PRO A 57 -17.71 17.92 18.94
C PRO A 57 -16.77 17.01 18.12
N PRO A 58 -15.96 16.16 18.78
CA PRO A 58 -15.14 15.18 18.07
C PRO A 58 -16.00 14.25 17.22
N MET A 59 -15.55 13.98 15.99
CA MET A 59 -16.22 13.04 15.10
C MET A 59 -15.62 11.65 15.30
N PRO A 60 -16.41 10.57 15.43
CA PRO A 60 -15.86 9.22 15.44
C PRO A 60 -14.95 8.97 14.22
N GLU A 61 -13.82 8.30 14.43
CA GLU A 61 -12.81 8.06 13.38
C GLU A 61 -13.39 7.36 12.15
N ARG A 62 -14.30 6.39 12.36
CA ARG A 62 -15.01 5.70 11.28
C ARG A 62 -15.85 6.65 10.42
N ASP A 63 -16.48 7.65 11.04
CA ASP A 63 -17.34 8.60 10.36
C ASP A 63 -16.50 9.65 9.61
N LEU A 64 -15.35 10.04 10.19
CA LEU A 64 -14.36 10.87 9.53
C LEU A 64 -13.81 10.14 8.30
N TYR A 65 -13.39 8.87 8.46
CA TYR A 65 -12.92 8.05 7.35
C TYR A 65 -13.97 7.94 6.24
N ALA A 66 -15.22 7.64 6.60
CA ALA A 66 -16.31 7.51 5.63
C ALA A 66 -16.53 8.80 4.83
N ARG A 67 -16.53 9.96 5.51
CA ARG A 67 -16.70 11.27 4.85
C ARG A 67 -15.53 11.60 3.92
N VAL A 68 -14.29 11.36 4.37
CA VAL A 68 -13.10 11.59 3.55
C VAL A 68 -13.11 10.67 2.33
N SER A 69 -13.37 9.37 2.53
CA SER A 69 -13.46 8.40 1.44
C SER A 69 -14.54 8.75 0.42
N ALA A 70 -15.72 9.19 0.87
CA ALA A 70 -16.79 9.64 -0.05
C ALA A 70 -16.35 10.83 -0.93
N ARG A 71 -15.59 11.78 -0.37
CA ARG A 71 -15.01 12.91 -1.13
C ARG A 71 -13.95 12.46 -2.11
N MET A 72 -13.07 11.57 -1.69
CA MET A 72 -12.05 10.99 -2.57
C MET A 72 -12.70 10.23 -3.74
N LEU A 73 -13.68 9.37 -3.47
CA LEU A 73 -14.41 8.61 -4.50
C LEU A 73 -15.10 9.53 -5.51
N HIS A 74 -15.69 10.63 -5.05
CA HIS A 74 -16.30 11.60 -5.97
C HIS A 74 -15.25 12.23 -6.91
N ARG A 75 -14.05 12.50 -6.42
CA ARG A 75 -12.94 13.07 -7.20
C ARG A 75 -12.24 12.05 -8.11
N LEU A 76 -12.32 10.76 -7.78
CA LEU A 76 -11.80 9.67 -8.60
C LEU A 76 -12.64 9.35 -9.84
N ARG A 77 -13.85 9.90 -9.99
CA ARG A 77 -14.73 9.61 -11.14
C ARG A 77 -14.08 9.80 -12.52
N PRO A 78 -13.21 10.80 -12.77
CA PRO A 78 -12.48 10.89 -14.03
C PRO A 78 -11.33 9.90 -14.16
N GLY A 79 -11.07 9.06 -13.15
CA GLY A 79 -9.92 8.16 -13.05
C GLY A 79 -8.75 8.80 -12.30
N ILE A 80 -7.73 7.99 -12.03
CA ILE A 80 -6.48 8.42 -11.41
C ILE A 80 -5.31 8.05 -12.31
N THR A 81 -4.31 8.93 -12.42
CA THR A 81 -3.11 8.63 -13.19
C THR A 81 -2.18 7.73 -12.40
N PRO A 82 -1.81 6.55 -12.94
CA PRO A 82 -0.82 5.69 -12.32
C PRO A 82 0.55 6.37 -12.18
N LEU A 83 1.27 6.02 -11.13
CA LEU A 83 2.64 6.51 -10.92
C LEU A 83 3.59 6.06 -12.04
N PRO A 84 4.63 6.86 -12.35
CA PRO A 84 5.59 6.53 -13.39
C PRO A 84 6.17 5.12 -13.22
N GLY A 85 6.11 4.31 -14.28
CA GLY A 85 6.58 2.93 -14.30
C GLY A 85 5.56 1.89 -13.85
N ALA A 86 4.44 2.26 -13.22
CA ALA A 86 3.43 1.31 -12.72
C ALA A 86 2.87 0.42 -13.82
N LEU A 87 2.28 1.01 -14.87
CA LEU A 87 1.68 0.23 -15.97
C LEU A 87 2.73 -0.56 -16.76
N ALA A 88 3.94 -0.03 -16.91
CA ALA A 88 5.04 -0.73 -17.60
C ALA A 88 5.41 -2.01 -16.83
N LEU A 89 5.67 -1.91 -15.53
CA LEU A 89 6.00 -3.04 -14.66
C LEU A 89 4.87 -4.06 -14.60
N LEU A 90 3.62 -3.62 -14.41
CA LEU A 90 2.46 -4.51 -14.38
C LEU A 90 2.27 -5.23 -15.71
N GLY A 91 2.47 -4.54 -16.84
CA GLY A 91 2.43 -5.13 -18.17
C GLY A 91 3.54 -6.17 -18.40
N GLU A 92 4.75 -5.95 -17.88
CA GLU A 92 5.82 -6.94 -17.92
C GLU A 92 5.50 -8.19 -17.09
N LEU A 93 5.00 -8.00 -15.85
CA LEU A 93 4.60 -9.10 -14.97
C LEU A 93 3.48 -9.96 -15.59
N ARG A 94 2.50 -9.31 -16.21
CA ARG A 94 1.43 -10.01 -16.93
C ARG A 94 1.97 -10.83 -18.10
N ARG A 95 2.86 -10.26 -18.92
CA ARG A 95 3.48 -11.00 -20.05
C ARG A 95 4.32 -12.18 -19.56
N ALA A 96 4.99 -12.01 -18.43
CA ALA A 96 5.76 -13.07 -17.77
C ALA A 96 4.88 -14.06 -16.98
N ARG A 97 3.54 -13.89 -16.97
CA ARG A 97 2.57 -14.71 -16.23
C ARG A 97 2.88 -14.80 -14.72
N VAL A 98 3.42 -13.74 -14.15
CA VAL A 98 3.67 -13.66 -12.71
C VAL A 98 2.37 -13.26 -12.01
N PRO A 99 1.83 -14.09 -11.09
CA PRO A 99 0.62 -13.75 -10.36
C PRO A 99 0.83 -12.47 -9.52
N CYS A 100 -0.11 -11.53 -9.64
CA CYS A 100 -0.08 -10.26 -8.89
C CYS A 100 -1.30 -10.12 -8.01
N ALA A 101 -1.10 -9.55 -6.81
CA ALA A 101 -2.18 -9.10 -5.95
C ALA A 101 -2.01 -7.61 -5.63
N LEU A 102 -3.14 -6.91 -5.50
CA LEU A 102 -3.22 -5.55 -4.95
C LEU A 102 -3.63 -5.63 -3.48
N VAL A 103 -2.87 -4.98 -2.59
CA VAL A 103 -3.07 -5.06 -1.13
C VAL A 103 -3.02 -3.67 -0.54
N SER A 104 -4.16 -3.08 -0.26
CA SER A 104 -4.26 -1.69 0.23
C SER A 104 -4.83 -1.61 1.64
N SER A 105 -4.44 -0.58 2.38
CA SER A 105 -5.12 -0.16 3.62
C SER A 105 -6.43 0.59 3.34
N SER A 106 -6.66 1.03 2.13
CA SER A 106 -7.91 1.64 1.68
C SER A 106 -9.05 0.62 1.63
N TYR A 107 -10.27 1.07 1.87
CA TYR A 107 -11.45 0.21 1.86
C TYR A 107 -11.82 -0.23 0.44
N ARG A 108 -12.60 -1.30 0.35
CA ARG A 108 -13.01 -1.95 -0.89
C ARG A 108 -13.50 -0.95 -1.95
N ALA A 109 -14.37 -0.01 -1.57
CA ALA A 109 -14.89 0.98 -2.50
C ALA A 109 -13.80 1.83 -3.18
N MET A 110 -12.71 2.15 -2.45
CA MET A 110 -11.58 2.90 -3.00
C MET A 110 -10.74 2.03 -3.94
N VAL A 111 -10.45 0.80 -3.52
CA VAL A 111 -9.73 -0.18 -4.35
C VAL A 111 -10.46 -0.39 -5.68
N ASP A 112 -11.77 -0.60 -5.65
CA ASP A 112 -12.59 -0.82 -6.85
C ASP A 112 -12.63 0.41 -7.77
N ALA A 113 -12.61 1.63 -7.18
CA ALA A 113 -12.57 2.86 -7.97
C ALA A 113 -11.21 3.11 -8.66
N VAL A 114 -10.11 2.61 -8.07
CA VAL A 114 -8.75 2.77 -8.63
C VAL A 114 -8.41 1.68 -9.65
N LEU A 115 -8.92 0.45 -9.46
CA LEU A 115 -8.59 -0.71 -10.31
C LEU A 115 -8.68 -0.45 -11.82
N PRO A 116 -9.70 0.24 -12.36
CA PRO A 116 -9.79 0.51 -13.80
C PRO A 116 -8.60 1.32 -14.34
N SER A 117 -7.99 2.18 -13.52
CA SER A 117 -6.83 2.98 -13.91
C SER A 117 -5.53 2.16 -13.96
N LEU A 118 -5.53 0.97 -13.38
CA LEU A 118 -4.41 0.03 -13.39
C LEU A 118 -4.57 -1.09 -14.44
N GLU A 119 -5.60 -1.03 -15.28
CA GLU A 119 -5.72 -1.95 -16.42
C GLU A 119 -4.59 -1.67 -17.46
N PRO A 120 -4.01 -2.69 -18.03
CA PRO A 120 -4.37 -4.11 -18.05
C PRO A 120 -3.55 -4.96 -17.05
N ALA A 121 -3.36 -4.53 -15.81
CA ALA A 121 -2.53 -5.21 -14.82
C ALA A 121 -2.96 -6.68 -14.58
N GLY A 122 -4.27 -6.94 -14.58
CA GLY A 122 -4.78 -8.29 -14.37
C GLY A 122 -4.44 -8.83 -13.00
N PHE A 123 -4.72 -8.07 -11.92
CA PHE A 123 -4.57 -8.60 -10.57
C PHE A 123 -5.45 -9.81 -10.35
N ALA A 124 -4.83 -10.94 -10.00
CA ALA A 124 -5.54 -12.18 -9.70
C ALA A 124 -6.27 -12.10 -8.34
N VAL A 125 -5.78 -11.25 -7.45
CA VAL A 125 -6.31 -11.08 -6.09
C VAL A 125 -6.25 -9.59 -5.73
N THR A 126 -7.27 -9.13 -5.00
CA THR A 126 -7.24 -7.84 -4.30
C THR A 126 -7.59 -8.05 -2.84
N VAL A 127 -6.94 -7.30 -1.93
CA VAL A 127 -7.21 -7.27 -0.49
C VAL A 127 -7.32 -5.82 -0.07
N ALA A 128 -8.49 -5.44 0.43
CA ALA A 128 -8.78 -4.10 0.93
C ALA A 128 -8.66 -4.05 2.46
N GLY A 129 -8.51 -2.83 3.01
CA GLY A 129 -8.30 -2.63 4.44
C GLY A 129 -9.47 -3.07 5.33
N ASP A 130 -10.70 -3.05 4.80
CA ASP A 130 -11.92 -3.52 5.47
C ASP A 130 -12.17 -5.02 5.34
N GLU A 131 -11.28 -5.76 4.65
CA GLU A 131 -11.35 -7.22 4.53
C GLU A 131 -10.44 -7.96 5.52
N VAL A 132 -9.68 -7.23 6.32
CA VAL A 132 -8.78 -7.79 7.34
C VAL A 132 -9.18 -7.31 8.73
N ARG A 133 -8.89 -8.13 9.74
CA ARG A 133 -9.16 -7.76 11.13
C ARG A 133 -8.10 -6.84 11.70
N HIS A 134 -6.86 -7.07 11.29
CA HIS A 134 -5.69 -6.33 11.77
C HIS A 134 -5.03 -5.62 10.58
N PRO A 135 -5.09 -4.27 10.55
CA PRO A 135 -4.49 -3.49 9.48
C PRO A 135 -2.96 -3.56 9.51
N LYS A 136 -2.30 -3.13 8.42
CA LYS A 136 -0.86 -2.91 8.42
C LYS A 136 -0.47 -2.01 9.61
N PRO A 137 0.58 -2.31 10.41
CA PRO A 137 1.72 -3.19 10.08
C PRO A 137 1.51 -4.68 10.42
N HIS A 138 0.32 -5.12 10.84
CA HIS A 138 0.05 -6.54 11.04
C HIS A 138 0.17 -7.29 9.70
N PRO A 139 0.71 -8.54 9.67
CA PRO A 139 0.97 -9.27 8.43
C PRO A 139 -0.28 -9.78 7.71
N GLU A 140 -1.46 -9.68 8.31
CA GLU A 140 -2.69 -10.35 7.84
C GLU A 140 -3.02 -10.05 6.38
N ALA A 141 -2.91 -8.79 5.94
CA ALA A 141 -3.26 -8.41 4.57
C ALA A 141 -2.38 -9.12 3.53
N TYR A 142 -1.07 -9.16 3.76
CA TYR A 142 -0.13 -9.83 2.85
C TYR A 142 -0.20 -11.35 2.94
N LEU A 143 -0.43 -11.92 4.14
CA LEU A 143 -0.69 -13.34 4.31
C LEU A 143 -1.96 -13.77 3.57
N THR A 144 -3.03 -13.00 3.68
CA THR A 144 -4.29 -13.22 2.96
C THR A 144 -4.08 -13.20 1.45
N ALA A 145 -3.34 -12.21 0.95
CA ALA A 145 -3.04 -12.11 -0.48
C ALA A 145 -2.21 -13.30 -0.97
N ALA A 146 -1.16 -13.69 -0.25
CA ALA A 146 -0.33 -14.85 -0.59
C ALA A 146 -1.15 -16.14 -0.60
N ALA A 147 -1.97 -16.36 0.44
CA ALA A 147 -2.86 -17.53 0.53
C ALA A 147 -3.87 -17.58 -0.62
N ARG A 148 -4.53 -16.47 -0.95
CA ARG A 148 -5.46 -16.39 -2.08
C ARG A 148 -4.79 -16.64 -3.44
N LEU A 149 -3.49 -16.32 -3.56
CA LEU A 149 -2.68 -16.68 -4.74
C LEU A 149 -2.17 -18.13 -4.73
N GLY A 150 -2.35 -18.87 -3.64
CA GLY A 150 -1.80 -20.21 -3.47
C GLY A 150 -0.28 -20.25 -3.34
N LEU A 151 0.34 -19.20 -2.82
CA LEU A 151 1.79 -19.07 -2.73
C LEU A 151 2.25 -18.96 -1.28
N ALA A 152 3.43 -19.58 -0.97
CA ALA A 152 4.10 -19.35 0.29
C ALA A 152 4.62 -17.91 0.36
N PRO A 153 4.51 -17.23 1.53
CA PRO A 153 4.95 -15.83 1.67
C PRO A 153 6.40 -15.58 1.25
N GLY A 154 7.33 -16.46 1.58
CA GLY A 154 8.74 -16.36 1.18
C GLY A 154 8.98 -16.46 -0.34
N ARG A 155 7.97 -16.83 -1.12
CA ARG A 155 7.97 -16.78 -2.59
C ARG A 155 7.27 -15.54 -3.14
N CYS A 156 6.89 -14.61 -2.29
CA CYS A 156 6.24 -13.37 -2.65
C CYS A 156 7.18 -12.18 -2.41
N ALA A 157 7.19 -11.22 -3.33
CA ALA A 157 7.78 -9.92 -3.07
C ALA A 157 6.67 -8.89 -2.89
N VAL A 158 6.77 -8.11 -1.83
CA VAL A 158 5.93 -6.95 -1.51
C VAL A 158 6.62 -5.69 -2.05
N VAL A 159 5.89 -4.87 -2.80
CA VAL A 159 6.35 -3.57 -3.30
C VAL A 159 5.53 -2.49 -2.58
N GLU A 160 6.22 -1.57 -1.89
CA GLU A 160 5.62 -0.66 -0.91
C GLU A 160 6.38 0.67 -0.82
N ASP A 161 5.66 1.72 -0.43
CA ASP A 161 6.21 3.06 -0.20
C ASP A 161 6.30 3.43 1.29
N SER A 162 5.48 2.78 2.14
CA SER A 162 5.30 3.12 3.56
C SER A 162 6.06 2.20 4.51
N SER A 163 6.57 2.76 5.62
CA SER A 163 7.17 1.95 6.71
C SER A 163 6.20 0.94 7.30
N THR A 164 4.91 1.31 7.40
CA THR A 164 3.85 0.46 7.93
C THR A 164 3.64 -0.77 7.06
N GLY A 165 3.57 -0.59 5.75
CA GLY A 165 3.40 -1.68 4.80
C GLY A 165 4.67 -2.54 4.66
N LEU A 166 5.86 -1.94 4.66
CA LEU A 166 7.12 -2.69 4.65
C LEU A 166 7.25 -3.61 5.88
N ARG A 167 6.89 -3.09 7.08
CA ARG A 167 6.85 -3.91 8.29
C ARG A 167 5.84 -5.06 8.18
N SER A 168 4.65 -4.78 7.62
CA SER A 168 3.62 -5.80 7.38
C SER A 168 4.11 -6.90 6.44
N GLY A 169 4.72 -6.53 5.30
CA GLY A 169 5.28 -7.50 4.34
C GLY A 169 6.40 -8.34 4.95
N ARG A 170 7.31 -7.72 5.71
CA ARG A 170 8.37 -8.44 6.43
C ARG A 170 7.81 -9.37 7.50
N ALA A 171 6.86 -8.93 8.30
CA ALA A 171 6.20 -9.76 9.30
C ALA A 171 5.43 -10.95 8.68
N ALA A 172 4.95 -10.81 7.45
CA ALA A 172 4.36 -11.89 6.67
C ALA A 172 5.40 -12.90 6.14
N GLY A 173 6.70 -12.61 6.26
CA GLY A 173 7.78 -13.43 5.70
C GLY A 173 7.98 -13.24 4.19
N CYS A 174 7.52 -12.13 3.63
CA CYS A 174 7.74 -11.78 2.22
C CYS A 174 9.07 -11.04 2.02
N VAL A 175 9.62 -11.14 0.82
CA VAL A 175 10.68 -10.24 0.35
C VAL A 175 10.12 -8.83 0.21
N THR A 176 10.77 -7.82 0.79
CA THR A 176 10.26 -6.44 0.74
C THR A 176 11.09 -5.54 -0.17
N VAL A 177 10.40 -4.75 -0.99
CA VAL A 177 10.97 -3.78 -1.92
C VAL A 177 10.35 -2.41 -1.61
N ALA A 178 11.17 -1.47 -1.20
CA ALA A 178 10.74 -0.09 -0.99
C ALA A 178 10.85 0.72 -2.27
N VAL A 179 9.81 1.48 -2.62
CA VAL A 179 9.81 2.41 -3.77
C VAL A 179 10.04 3.87 -3.37
N THR A 180 10.24 4.11 -2.08
CA THR A 180 10.62 5.41 -1.49
C THR A 180 11.84 5.22 -0.58
N PRO A 181 12.59 6.29 -0.25
CA PRO A 181 13.63 6.23 0.78
C PRO A 181 13.04 5.76 2.11
N THR A 182 13.70 4.78 2.74
CA THR A 182 13.23 4.19 4.00
C THR A 182 14.40 3.82 4.90
N ALA A 183 14.18 3.87 6.22
CA ALA A 183 15.06 3.29 7.22
C ALA A 183 14.69 1.83 7.56
N GLU A 184 13.57 1.32 7.05
CA GLU A 184 13.18 -0.07 7.27
C GLU A 184 14.15 -1.02 6.57
N PRO A 185 14.50 -2.16 7.19
CA PRO A 185 15.29 -3.20 6.53
C PRO A 185 14.47 -3.83 5.39
N VAL A 186 15.01 -3.73 4.17
CA VAL A 186 14.37 -4.23 2.95
C VAL A 186 15.39 -4.94 2.06
N ALA A 187 14.92 -5.86 1.22
CA ALA A 187 15.77 -6.56 0.25
C ALA A 187 16.25 -5.61 -0.87
N LEU A 188 15.45 -4.59 -1.19
CA LEU A 188 15.77 -3.59 -2.18
C LEU A 188 15.05 -2.28 -1.87
N ALA A 189 15.77 -1.15 -1.97
CA ALA A 189 15.20 0.19 -1.99
C ALA A 189 15.49 0.86 -3.34
N VAL A 190 14.46 1.47 -3.92
CA VAL A 190 14.55 2.24 -5.18
C VAL A 190 13.77 3.56 -5.04
N ARG A 191 13.90 4.44 -6.01
CA ARG A 191 13.10 5.68 -6.08
C ARG A 191 12.06 5.54 -7.18
N GLY A 192 10.86 5.11 -6.82
CA GLY A 192 9.76 4.85 -7.74
C GLY A 192 9.86 3.48 -8.45
N LEU A 193 8.91 3.22 -9.32
CA LEU A 193 8.79 1.94 -10.05
C LEU A 193 9.62 1.90 -11.35
N THR A 194 10.01 3.06 -11.86
CA THR A 194 10.84 3.16 -13.08
C THR A 194 12.19 2.50 -12.82
N GLY A 195 12.52 1.43 -13.54
CA GLY A 195 13.75 0.67 -13.33
C GLY A 195 13.61 -0.57 -12.44
N LEU A 196 12.42 -0.84 -11.89
CA LEU A 196 12.06 -2.17 -11.46
C LEU A 196 11.70 -3.02 -12.68
N THR A 197 12.31 -4.20 -12.78
CA THR A 197 12.04 -5.16 -13.84
C THR A 197 11.68 -6.52 -13.25
N VAL A 198 10.94 -7.32 -14.00
CA VAL A 198 10.61 -8.70 -13.59
C VAL A 198 11.86 -9.49 -13.26
N ALA A 199 12.93 -9.35 -14.05
CA ALA A 199 14.19 -10.05 -13.83
C ALA A 199 14.85 -9.65 -12.49
N ARG A 200 14.79 -8.35 -12.12
CA ARG A 200 15.34 -7.86 -10.85
C ARG A 200 14.56 -8.40 -9.65
N LEU A 201 13.23 -8.37 -9.75
CA LEU A 201 12.34 -8.88 -8.71
C LEU A 201 12.44 -10.41 -8.53
N ALA A 202 12.54 -11.16 -9.64
CA ALA A 202 12.72 -12.61 -9.61
C ALA A 202 14.01 -13.02 -8.90
N ARG A 203 15.11 -12.30 -9.11
CA ARG A 203 16.39 -12.57 -8.43
C ARG A 203 16.26 -12.41 -6.90
N LEU A 204 15.53 -11.40 -6.43
CA LEU A 204 15.34 -11.18 -5.00
C LEU A 204 14.57 -12.35 -4.34
N VAL A 205 13.49 -12.79 -4.96
CA VAL A 205 12.69 -13.91 -4.45
C VAL A 205 13.47 -15.22 -4.53
N GLY A 206 14.27 -15.43 -5.59
CA GLY A 206 15.07 -16.65 -5.78
C GLY A 206 16.26 -16.76 -4.80
N SER A 207 16.86 -15.63 -4.39
CA SER A 207 18.00 -15.62 -3.46
C SER A 207 17.61 -15.93 -2.01
N GLU A 208 16.40 -15.60 -1.59
CA GLU A 208 15.92 -15.91 -0.23
C GLU A 208 15.32 -17.34 -0.11
N ALA A 209 14.94 -17.94 -1.24
CA ALA A 209 14.44 -19.32 -1.27
C ALA A 209 15.55 -20.40 -1.09
N ALA A 210 16.83 -20.03 -1.15
CA ALA A 210 17.93 -20.94 -0.84
C ALA A 210 17.99 -21.18 0.68
N PRO A 211 17.98 -22.46 1.15
CA PRO A 211 18.12 -22.73 2.58
C PRO A 211 19.43 -22.14 3.08
N ARG A 212 19.37 -21.32 4.13
CA ARG A 212 20.57 -20.91 4.87
C ARG A 212 21.22 -22.21 5.37
N THR A 213 22.22 -22.71 4.64
CA THR A 213 23.02 -23.83 5.08
C THR A 213 23.66 -23.46 6.40
N GLY A 214 23.19 -24.14 7.46
CA GLY A 214 23.63 -23.92 8.82
C GLY A 214 25.15 -24.01 8.90
N HIS A 215 25.72 -23.02 9.58
CA HIS A 215 27.08 -23.10 10.09
C HIS A 215 27.14 -24.34 10.99
N ARG A 216 27.72 -25.45 10.50
CA ARG A 216 28.14 -26.56 11.37
C ARG A 216 29.21 -25.96 12.29
N ALA A 217 28.87 -25.78 13.54
CA ALA A 217 29.87 -25.64 14.58
C ALA A 217 30.68 -26.94 14.57
N ALA A 218 31.95 -26.86 14.21
CA ALA A 218 32.93 -27.87 14.53
C ALA A 218 33.24 -27.77 16.03
N GLY A 219 32.95 -28.85 16.75
CA GLY A 219 33.35 -29.02 18.14
C GLY A 219 34.85 -29.34 18.27
#